data_89b6ad75941971e82d3ac4dad62cd5ee
#
_entry.id   89b6ad75941971e82d3ac4dad62cd5ee
#
_cell.length_a   1.000
_cell.length_b   1.000
_cell.length_c   1.000
_cell.angle_alpha   90.00
_cell.angle_beta   90.00
_cell.angle_gamma   90.00
#
_symmetry.space_group_name_H-M   'P 1'
#
loop_
_entity.id
_entity.type
_entity.pdbx_description
1 polymer ?
#
loop_
_entity_poly.entity_id
_entity_poly.type
_entity_poly.pdbx_seq_one_letter_code
_entity_poly.pdbx_strand_id
1 'polypeptide(L)'
;MKEVSRRSALAAGTLLFTGAGARSALAADTAGMPAATGAAATPAAYQPPGNPPQEPKGGQPPKGAPLPVGDLQFQIKRQRAMELVWWAAPAVAIYRFRAAAFEDLGLKDNDIIAYSRTATPKLEAITANASTPYIAAYTDLSKGPVVLEVPATGPDGSLYGQVVDAWQFTIADVGPSGMDKGKATKYLFTPPGYKGKIPPGYLHIASPNYRIALAFRSVVVKGKTQEDAYKYSHRLRMYYLSQAANPPKQRFIDPSDERYATIPIYDERHFTDLHAIFSVEPVKAQDKVMMDMLASLGIEKGKPFQPDETTIRAMREGAVAAWAHMQWWFDHFPSDRLYWPDRHYASLMMADKNKTFTYVYDDRIDIISRAAQFTWCTYVPKVLSDSPATQYLMSMADKDGKLLEAGKTYKLTIPARMPVRQFWALTVYDRATFGFIYTDSGRTTLSSYDMDKLRKNADGSITLYVGPKAPDGWESNLVPTAGARPLPAMRLYGPTEEINKKTFKMDDFERVG
;
A
#
# COMPACT_ATOMS: atom_id res chain seq x y z
N MET A 1 -4.62 -8.65 52.33
CA MET A 1 -5.53 -9.61 53.02
C MET A 1 -6.16 -10.48 51.94
N LYS A 2 -5.86 -11.77 52.09
CA LYS A 2 -6.49 -12.98 51.57
C LYS A 2 -6.38 -13.30 50.07
N GLU A 3 -5.35 -14.15 49.82
CA GLU A 3 -5.34 -15.20 48.80
C GLU A 3 -6.59 -16.08 48.84
N VAL A 4 -7.00 -16.54 47.63
CA VAL A 4 -7.69 -17.84 47.52
C VAL A 4 -7.14 -18.55 46.29
N SER A 5 -6.34 -19.56 46.60
CA SER A 5 -5.91 -20.67 45.74
C SER A 5 -7.08 -21.58 45.41
N ARG A 6 -7.19 -22.08 44.16
CA ARG A 6 -7.77 -23.38 43.86
C ARG A 6 -7.07 -24.05 42.67
N ARG A 7 -6.26 -25.04 43.02
CA ARG A 7 -5.82 -26.12 42.14
C ARG A 7 -7.00 -27.08 41.89
N SER A 8 -7.16 -27.51 40.66
CA SER A 8 -7.86 -28.75 40.35
C SER A 8 -7.06 -29.53 39.31
N ALA A 9 -6.63 -30.70 39.72
CA ALA A 9 -5.94 -31.67 38.92
C ALA A 9 -6.91 -32.35 37.95
N LEU A 10 -6.47 -32.64 36.75
CA LEU A 10 -7.09 -33.58 35.86
C LEU A 10 -6.05 -34.63 35.44
N ALA A 11 -6.45 -35.87 35.64
CA ALA A 11 -5.67 -37.07 35.49
C ALA A 11 -5.30 -37.35 34.03
N ALA A 12 -4.06 -37.82 33.86
CA ALA A 12 -3.52 -38.37 32.64
C ALA A 12 -4.06 -39.78 32.40
N GLY A 13 -4.63 -40.00 31.21
CA GLY A 13 -4.87 -41.33 30.68
C GLY A 13 -3.77 -41.67 29.67
N THR A 14 -2.78 -42.43 30.10
CA THR A 14 -1.71 -42.95 29.25
C THR A 14 -2.20 -44.22 28.56
N LEU A 15 -2.29 -44.22 27.23
CA LEU A 15 -2.40 -45.44 26.43
C LEU A 15 -1.03 -45.75 25.80
N LEU A 16 -0.36 -46.75 26.35
CA LEU A 16 0.83 -47.37 25.79
C LEU A 16 0.43 -48.29 24.63
N PHE A 17 0.95 -47.99 23.43
CA PHE A 17 1.07 -48.98 22.37
C PHE A 17 2.54 -49.34 22.19
N THR A 18 2.90 -50.52 22.63
CA THR A 18 4.13 -51.21 22.28
C THR A 18 3.92 -51.99 20.99
N GLY A 19 4.71 -51.69 19.98
CA GLY A 19 4.76 -52.47 18.74
C GLY A 19 6.14 -52.38 18.13
N ALA A 20 6.90 -53.44 18.27
CA ALA A 20 8.27 -53.56 17.79
C ALA A 20 8.37 -53.71 16.27
N GLY A 21 9.38 -53.09 15.73
CA GLY A 21 10.32 -53.53 14.72
C GLY A 21 9.85 -54.02 13.35
N ALA A 22 10.32 -53.29 12.32
CA ALA A 22 11.10 -53.89 11.22
C ALA A 22 11.64 -52.75 10.32
N ARG A 23 12.96 -52.61 10.35
CA ARG A 23 13.68 -51.89 9.29
C ARG A 23 13.78 -52.83 8.09
N SER A 24 13.29 -52.41 6.93
CA SER A 24 13.69 -52.99 5.65
C SER A 24 14.14 -51.87 4.73
N ALA A 25 15.44 -51.88 4.44
CA ALA A 25 16.04 -51.12 3.36
C ALA A 25 15.52 -51.69 2.03
N LEU A 26 15.01 -50.88 1.15
CA LEU A 26 14.79 -51.24 -0.24
C LEU A 26 15.64 -50.30 -1.11
N ALA A 27 16.62 -50.96 -1.76
CA ALA A 27 17.45 -50.39 -2.79
C ALA A 27 16.59 -49.95 -4.01
N ALA A 28 16.95 -48.83 -4.60
CA ALA A 28 16.37 -48.38 -5.83
C ALA A 28 16.81 -49.28 -6.99
N ASP A 29 15.86 -49.87 -7.68
CA ASP A 29 16.08 -50.50 -8.97
C ASP A 29 15.33 -49.68 -10.03
N THR A 30 16.10 -49.01 -10.89
CA THR A 30 15.60 -48.26 -12.01
C THR A 30 15.47 -49.17 -13.22
N ALA A 31 14.31 -49.75 -13.41
CA ALA A 31 14.00 -50.46 -14.65
C ALA A 31 12.66 -49.96 -15.22
N GLY A 32 12.77 -49.50 -16.44
CA GLY A 32 11.78 -49.02 -17.39
C GLY A 32 10.29 -49.25 -17.12
N MET A 33 9.54 -48.16 -16.96
CA MET A 33 8.09 -48.21 -17.04
C MET A 33 7.68 -48.18 -18.52
N PRO A 34 6.84 -49.12 -18.99
CA PRO A 34 6.21 -49.02 -20.31
C PRO A 34 5.14 -47.90 -20.30
N ALA A 35 5.03 -47.18 -21.40
CA ALA A 35 3.99 -46.17 -21.60
C ALA A 35 2.60 -46.81 -21.42
N ALA A 36 1.88 -46.37 -20.42
CA ALA A 36 0.50 -46.77 -20.20
C ALA A 36 -0.41 -46.04 -21.18
N THR A 37 -0.68 -46.65 -22.33
CA THR A 37 -1.85 -46.41 -23.16
C THR A 37 -3.00 -47.25 -22.55
N GLY A 38 -3.65 -46.69 -21.56
CA GLY A 38 -4.84 -47.28 -20.97
C GLY A 38 -5.74 -46.12 -20.52
N ALA A 39 -6.97 -46.06 -21.06
CA ALA A 39 -8.01 -45.19 -20.56
C ALA A 39 -8.09 -45.36 -19.03
N ALA A 40 -7.90 -44.29 -18.28
CA ALA A 40 -8.02 -44.33 -16.83
C ALA A 40 -9.41 -44.83 -16.48
N ALA A 41 -9.48 -46.02 -15.88
CA ALA A 41 -10.73 -46.52 -15.34
C ALA A 41 -11.23 -45.52 -14.30
N THR A 42 -12.47 -45.09 -14.47
CA THR A 42 -13.17 -44.26 -13.48
C THR A 42 -13.09 -45.00 -12.14
N PRO A 43 -12.56 -44.40 -11.07
CA PRO A 43 -12.54 -45.06 -9.77
C PRO A 43 -13.96 -45.49 -9.43
N ALA A 44 -14.13 -46.75 -9.02
CA ALA A 44 -15.43 -47.25 -8.56
C ALA A 44 -15.92 -46.30 -7.45
N ALA A 45 -17.18 -45.91 -7.54
CA ALA A 45 -17.79 -45.11 -6.48
C ALA A 45 -17.64 -45.86 -5.15
N TYR A 46 -17.18 -45.16 -4.09
CA TYR A 46 -17.09 -45.71 -2.75
C TYR A 46 -18.45 -46.26 -2.35
N GLN A 47 -18.53 -47.56 -2.13
CA GLN A 47 -19.69 -48.20 -1.52
C GLN A 47 -19.32 -48.54 -0.08
N PRO A 48 -20.04 -48.00 0.91
CA PRO A 48 -19.77 -48.36 2.29
C PRO A 48 -20.02 -49.88 2.50
N PRO A 49 -19.21 -50.57 3.32
CA PRO A 49 -19.40 -51.98 3.59
C PRO A 49 -20.72 -52.22 4.34
N GLY A 50 -21.54 -53.11 3.81
CA GLY A 50 -22.85 -53.42 4.34
C GLY A 50 -23.95 -52.55 3.73
N ASN A 51 -25.15 -53.07 3.77
CA ASN A 51 -26.36 -52.41 3.26
C ASN A 51 -27.00 -51.61 4.43
N PRO A 52 -26.63 -50.37 4.69
CA PRO A 52 -27.25 -49.61 5.74
C PRO A 52 -28.69 -49.32 5.33
N PRO A 53 -29.69 -49.53 6.19
CA PRO A 53 -31.08 -49.27 5.88
C PRO A 53 -31.43 -47.79 5.67
N GLN A 54 -30.43 -46.91 5.77
CA GLN A 54 -30.54 -45.46 5.53
C GLN A 54 -29.26 -44.91 4.93
N GLU A 55 -29.39 -43.94 4.02
CA GLU A 55 -28.23 -43.21 3.51
C GLU A 55 -27.50 -42.47 4.64
N PRO A 56 -26.14 -42.45 4.61
CA PRO A 56 -25.37 -41.69 5.58
C PRO A 56 -25.81 -40.20 5.59
N LYS A 57 -25.94 -39.61 6.77
CA LYS A 57 -26.35 -38.19 6.91
C LYS A 57 -25.29 -37.19 6.43
N GLY A 58 -24.08 -37.63 6.13
CA GLY A 58 -23.00 -36.79 5.67
C GLY A 58 -21.84 -37.65 5.10
N GLY A 59 -20.80 -36.97 4.62
CA GLY A 59 -19.61 -37.62 4.06
C GLY A 59 -19.77 -38.18 2.65
N GLN A 60 -20.85 -37.85 1.97
CA GLN A 60 -21.03 -38.24 0.57
C GLN A 60 -20.11 -37.41 -0.34
N PRO A 61 -19.43 -38.02 -1.33
CA PRO A 61 -18.68 -37.25 -2.28
C PRO A 61 -19.59 -36.32 -3.06
N PRO A 62 -19.19 -35.06 -3.28
CA PRO A 62 -20.01 -34.12 -4.05
C PRO A 62 -20.11 -34.56 -5.52
N LYS A 63 -21.23 -34.20 -6.18
CA LYS A 63 -21.38 -34.43 -7.62
C LYS A 63 -20.25 -33.77 -8.39
N GLY A 64 -19.66 -34.47 -9.37
CA GLY A 64 -18.55 -33.98 -10.18
C GLY A 64 -17.15 -34.26 -9.58
N ALA A 65 -17.04 -34.91 -8.44
CA ALA A 65 -15.78 -35.45 -7.95
C ALA A 65 -15.50 -36.83 -8.60
N PRO A 66 -14.21 -37.22 -8.75
CA PRO A 66 -13.02 -36.41 -8.55
C PRO A 66 -12.71 -35.47 -9.73
N LEU A 67 -12.07 -34.33 -9.42
CA LEU A 67 -11.47 -33.49 -10.45
C LEU A 67 -10.10 -34.06 -10.88
N PRO A 68 -9.63 -33.79 -12.12
CA PRO A 68 -8.27 -34.15 -12.52
C PRO A 68 -7.22 -33.53 -11.58
N VAL A 69 -6.28 -34.34 -11.09
CA VAL A 69 -5.30 -33.90 -10.09
C VAL A 69 -4.44 -32.72 -10.59
N GLY A 70 -4.06 -32.74 -11.88
CA GLY A 70 -3.30 -31.65 -12.48
C GLY A 70 -4.04 -30.31 -12.44
N ASP A 71 -5.32 -30.31 -12.80
CA ASP A 71 -6.16 -29.10 -12.75
C ASP A 71 -6.39 -28.67 -11.29
N LEU A 72 -6.58 -29.60 -10.39
CA LEU A 72 -6.78 -29.31 -8.97
C LEU A 72 -5.55 -28.65 -8.34
N GLN A 73 -4.34 -29.15 -8.61
CA GLN A 73 -3.10 -28.55 -8.13
C GLN A 73 -2.91 -27.13 -8.67
N PHE A 74 -3.19 -26.92 -9.94
CA PHE A 74 -3.15 -25.59 -10.54
C PHE A 74 -4.17 -24.65 -9.91
N GLN A 75 -5.42 -25.07 -9.71
CA GLN A 75 -6.46 -24.26 -9.08
C GLN A 75 -6.12 -23.87 -7.65
N ILE A 76 -5.56 -24.78 -6.86
CA ILE A 76 -5.10 -24.48 -5.50
C ILE A 76 -4.00 -23.41 -5.51
N LYS A 77 -2.97 -23.57 -6.36
CA LYS A 77 -1.88 -22.60 -6.48
C LYS A 77 -2.38 -21.23 -6.94
N ARG A 78 -3.27 -21.19 -7.92
CA ARG A 78 -3.87 -19.96 -8.44
C ARG A 78 -4.69 -19.21 -7.37
N GLN A 79 -5.51 -19.92 -6.60
CA GLN A 79 -6.28 -19.33 -5.51
C GLN A 79 -5.35 -18.75 -4.43
N ARG A 80 -4.34 -19.53 -4.00
CA ARG A 80 -3.36 -19.07 -3.01
C ARG A 80 -2.59 -17.84 -3.50
N ALA A 81 -2.22 -17.83 -4.77
CA ALA A 81 -1.57 -16.66 -5.39
C ALA A 81 -2.45 -15.41 -5.28
N MET A 82 -3.74 -15.51 -5.61
CA MET A 82 -4.69 -14.39 -5.50
C MET A 82 -4.82 -13.88 -4.07
N GLU A 83 -4.99 -14.77 -3.09
CA GLU A 83 -5.10 -14.41 -1.66
C GLU A 83 -3.82 -13.72 -1.14
N LEU A 84 -2.65 -14.20 -1.56
CA LEU A 84 -1.36 -13.64 -1.17
C LEU A 84 -1.15 -12.23 -1.71
N VAL A 85 -1.61 -11.92 -2.92
CA VAL A 85 -1.55 -10.57 -3.50
C VAL A 85 -2.36 -9.59 -2.65
N TRP A 86 -3.58 -9.95 -2.24
CA TRP A 86 -4.38 -9.09 -1.36
C TRP A 86 -3.77 -8.95 0.03
N TRP A 87 -3.39 -10.08 0.63
CA TRP A 87 -2.82 -10.05 1.97
C TRP A 87 -1.58 -9.17 2.07
N ALA A 88 -0.67 -9.25 1.11
CA ALA A 88 0.61 -8.57 1.12
C ALA A 88 0.60 -7.18 0.44
N ALA A 89 -0.56 -6.71 -0.05
CA ALA A 89 -0.65 -5.44 -0.76
C ALA A 89 0.10 -4.27 -0.07
N PRO A 90 -0.03 -4.03 1.26
CA PRO A 90 0.72 -2.96 1.91
C PRO A 90 2.24 -3.19 1.88
N ALA A 91 2.68 -4.43 2.07
CA ALA A 91 4.10 -4.76 2.10
C ALA A 91 4.75 -4.65 0.72
N VAL A 92 4.08 -5.12 -0.33
CA VAL A 92 4.58 -5.00 -1.71
C VAL A 92 4.60 -3.55 -2.17
N ALA A 93 3.57 -2.77 -1.82
CA ALA A 93 3.52 -1.36 -2.20
C ALA A 93 4.73 -0.59 -1.64
N ILE A 94 5.08 -0.74 -0.35
CA ILE A 94 6.28 -0.05 0.21
C ILE A 94 7.59 -0.67 -0.27
N TYR A 95 7.62 -1.98 -0.51
CA TYR A 95 8.80 -2.65 -1.05
C TYR A 95 9.15 -2.12 -2.44
N ARG A 96 8.17 -1.90 -3.33
CA ARG A 96 8.40 -1.37 -4.68
C ARG A 96 9.01 0.03 -4.65
N PHE A 97 8.63 0.91 -3.71
CA PHE A 97 9.32 2.19 -3.52
C PHE A 97 10.80 2.01 -3.22
N ARG A 98 11.14 1.09 -2.31
CA ARG A 98 12.53 0.77 -1.99
C ARG A 98 13.26 0.16 -3.19
N ALA A 99 12.67 -0.86 -3.83
CA ALA A 99 13.27 -1.55 -4.96
C ALA A 99 13.60 -0.58 -6.10
N ALA A 100 12.64 0.22 -6.56
CA ALA A 100 12.86 1.21 -7.59
C ALA A 100 13.94 2.24 -7.21
N ALA A 101 13.96 2.71 -5.96
CA ALA A 101 15.00 3.64 -5.51
C ALA A 101 16.40 3.02 -5.55
N PHE A 102 16.53 1.74 -5.23
CA PHE A 102 17.84 1.05 -5.24
C PHE A 102 18.26 0.63 -6.64
N GLU A 103 17.33 0.14 -7.46
CA GLU A 103 17.57 -0.37 -8.80
C GLU A 103 17.74 0.76 -9.82
N ASP A 104 16.80 1.72 -9.85
CA ASP A 104 16.75 2.76 -10.89
C ASP A 104 17.57 4.00 -10.51
N LEU A 105 17.63 4.38 -9.20
CA LEU A 105 18.31 5.59 -8.74
C LEU A 105 19.67 5.30 -8.06
N GLY A 106 20.06 4.04 -7.88
CA GLY A 106 21.30 3.66 -7.23
C GLY A 106 21.41 4.08 -5.77
N LEU A 107 20.25 4.10 -5.06
CA LEU A 107 20.20 4.37 -3.62
C LEU A 107 20.88 3.27 -2.83
N LYS A 108 21.40 3.63 -1.65
CA LYS A 108 21.90 2.70 -0.62
C LYS A 108 21.12 2.94 0.68
N ASP A 109 21.21 2.00 1.61
CA ASP A 109 20.61 2.19 2.93
C ASP A 109 21.11 3.50 3.56
N ASN A 110 20.20 4.27 4.14
CA ASN A 110 20.43 5.58 4.77
C ASN A 110 20.73 6.75 3.80
N ASP A 111 20.78 6.53 2.49
CA ASP A 111 20.74 7.65 1.53
C ASP A 111 19.36 8.31 1.56
N ILE A 112 19.30 9.59 1.24
CA ILE A 112 18.07 10.37 1.27
C ILE A 112 17.73 10.86 -0.16
N ILE A 113 16.54 10.54 -0.62
CA ILE A 113 15.92 11.19 -1.77
C ILE A 113 15.37 12.54 -1.31
N ALA A 114 15.71 13.62 -2.00
CA ALA A 114 15.12 14.94 -1.78
C ALA A 114 14.79 15.55 -3.15
N TYR A 115 13.51 15.73 -3.42
CA TYR A 115 13.05 16.35 -4.67
C TYR A 115 13.23 17.86 -4.61
N SER A 116 13.90 18.43 -5.61
CA SER A 116 14.00 19.90 -5.80
C SER A 116 12.69 20.50 -6.32
N ARG A 117 11.84 19.68 -6.93
CA ARG A 117 10.56 20.06 -7.54
C ARG A 117 9.45 19.09 -7.14
N THR A 118 8.21 19.47 -7.39
CA THR A 118 7.06 18.57 -7.23
C THR A 118 7.14 17.39 -8.21
N ALA A 119 6.53 16.26 -7.84
CA ALA A 119 6.48 15.08 -8.69
C ALA A 119 5.75 15.36 -10.01
N THR A 120 6.28 14.77 -11.07
CA THR A 120 5.75 14.76 -12.43
C THR A 120 5.39 13.33 -12.83
N PRO A 121 4.82 13.07 -14.01
CA PRO A 121 4.59 11.71 -14.52
C PRO A 121 5.84 10.81 -14.60
N LYS A 122 7.04 11.37 -14.53
CA LYS A 122 8.29 10.60 -14.42
C LYS A 122 8.37 9.74 -13.17
N LEU A 123 7.74 10.17 -12.07
CA LEU A 123 7.48 9.34 -10.91
C LEU A 123 6.19 8.54 -11.13
N GLU A 124 6.32 7.29 -11.51
CA GLU A 124 5.20 6.36 -11.62
C GLU A 124 4.89 5.80 -10.22
N ALA A 125 4.08 6.53 -9.45
CA ALA A 125 3.70 6.17 -8.09
C ALA A 125 2.18 6.31 -7.89
N ILE A 126 1.64 5.47 -7.00
CA ILE A 126 0.22 5.47 -6.65
C ILE A 126 -0.16 6.83 -6.05
N THR A 127 -1.14 7.50 -6.65
CA THR A 127 -1.73 8.79 -6.23
C THR A 127 -0.69 9.83 -5.75
N ALA A 128 0.40 9.95 -6.50
CA ALA A 128 1.49 10.87 -6.19
C ALA A 128 0.99 12.31 -6.02
N ASN A 129 1.71 13.10 -5.21
CA ASN A 129 1.37 14.49 -4.92
C ASN A 129 2.18 15.43 -5.82
N ALA A 130 1.49 16.24 -6.61
CA ALA A 130 2.09 17.26 -7.47
C ALA A 130 2.16 18.67 -6.82
N SER A 131 1.80 18.80 -5.53
CA SER A 131 1.73 20.12 -4.86
C SER A 131 2.89 20.39 -3.90
N THR A 132 3.56 19.34 -3.38
CA THR A 132 4.67 19.47 -2.44
C THR A 132 5.75 18.44 -2.76
N PRO A 133 7.05 18.83 -2.77
CA PRO A 133 8.14 17.92 -3.03
C PRO A 133 8.26 16.82 -1.97
N TYR A 134 8.76 15.67 -2.40
CA TYR A 134 8.98 14.52 -1.55
C TYR A 134 10.38 14.49 -0.95
N ILE A 135 10.49 13.90 0.24
CA ILE A 135 11.71 13.37 0.81
C ILE A 135 11.43 11.93 1.16
N ALA A 136 12.33 11.02 0.80
CA ALA A 136 12.20 9.61 1.12
C ALA A 136 13.57 9.00 1.49
N ALA A 137 13.56 8.00 2.35
CA ALA A 137 14.72 7.16 2.60
C ALA A 137 14.29 5.78 3.04
N TYR A 138 15.19 4.82 2.84
CA TYR A 138 14.97 3.41 3.15
C TYR A 138 16.19 2.88 3.90
N THR A 139 15.94 1.98 4.86
CA THR A 139 17.02 1.36 5.62
C THR A 139 16.69 -0.06 6.03
N ASP A 140 17.73 -0.81 6.37
CA ASP A 140 17.65 -2.18 6.85
C ASP A 140 18.22 -2.28 8.27
N LEU A 141 17.34 -2.41 9.25
CA LEU A 141 17.68 -2.54 10.67
C LEU A 141 18.34 -3.88 11.02
N SER A 142 18.32 -4.88 10.11
CA SER A 142 19.05 -6.14 10.35
C SER A 142 20.57 -5.90 10.47
N LYS A 143 21.06 -4.80 9.89
CA LYS A 143 22.45 -4.36 9.98
C LYS A 143 22.76 -3.58 11.28
N GLY A 144 21.75 -3.25 12.09
CA GLY A 144 21.86 -2.52 13.34
C GLY A 144 20.86 -1.38 13.50
N PRO A 145 20.76 -0.79 14.70
CA PRO A 145 19.90 0.37 14.94
C PRO A 145 20.30 1.57 14.08
N VAL A 146 19.29 2.36 13.66
CA VAL A 146 19.47 3.52 12.79
C VAL A 146 19.05 4.80 13.51
N VAL A 147 19.85 5.83 13.38
CA VAL A 147 19.56 7.19 13.85
C VAL A 147 19.00 8.01 12.69
N LEU A 148 17.94 8.76 12.96
CA LEU A 148 17.41 9.80 12.07
C LEU A 148 17.45 11.12 12.85
N GLU A 149 18.24 12.07 12.38
CA GLU A 149 18.26 13.43 12.92
C GLU A 149 17.30 14.32 12.12
N VAL A 150 16.33 14.89 12.82
CA VAL A 150 15.33 15.80 12.24
C VAL A 150 15.59 17.21 12.77
N PRO A 151 15.71 18.23 11.90
CA PRO A 151 15.92 19.61 12.33
C PRO A 151 14.65 20.21 12.96
N ALA A 152 14.82 21.25 13.80
CA ALA A 152 13.69 21.96 14.42
C ALA A 152 12.88 22.73 13.40
N THR A 153 11.56 22.65 13.46
CA THR A 153 10.64 23.56 12.75
C THR A 153 10.85 24.99 13.22
N GLY A 154 10.93 25.93 12.30
CA GLY A 154 11.15 27.34 12.61
C GLY A 154 11.06 28.24 11.36
N PRO A 155 11.57 29.49 11.46
CA PRO A 155 11.50 30.44 10.35
C PRO A 155 12.30 30.00 9.11
N ASP A 156 13.25 29.06 9.26
CA ASP A 156 14.06 28.53 8.17
C ASP A 156 13.38 27.41 7.37
N GLY A 157 12.41 26.72 7.96
CA GLY A 157 11.72 25.61 7.33
C GLY A 157 10.97 24.73 8.31
N SER A 158 10.24 23.77 7.75
CA SER A 158 9.50 22.74 8.50
C SER A 158 9.47 21.45 7.72
N LEU A 159 9.56 20.33 8.42
CA LEU A 159 9.40 18.98 7.89
C LEU A 159 8.22 18.29 8.57
N TYR A 160 7.50 17.48 7.84
CA TYR A 160 6.54 16.55 8.42
C TYR A 160 6.40 15.29 7.55
N GLY A 161 5.95 14.22 8.15
CA GLY A 161 5.67 12.97 7.46
C GLY A 161 5.70 11.76 8.38
N GLN A 162 5.85 10.60 7.80
CA GLN A 162 5.76 9.30 8.45
C GLN A 162 7.04 8.49 8.30
N VAL A 163 7.35 7.70 9.34
CA VAL A 163 8.22 6.54 9.23
C VAL A 163 7.33 5.30 9.35
N VAL A 164 7.43 4.43 8.38
CA VAL A 164 6.60 3.22 8.27
C VAL A 164 7.46 1.96 8.33
N ASP A 165 6.88 0.86 8.82
CA ASP A 165 7.49 -0.46 8.81
C ASP A 165 7.38 -1.14 7.43
N ALA A 166 7.81 -2.39 7.33
CA ALA A 166 7.73 -3.18 6.09
C ALA A 166 6.30 -3.51 5.63
N TRP A 167 5.29 -3.19 6.42
CA TRP A 167 3.87 -3.32 6.09
C TRP A 167 3.20 -1.97 5.82
N GLN A 168 3.96 -0.89 5.67
CA GLN A 168 3.46 0.49 5.62
C GLN A 168 2.70 0.95 6.87
N PHE A 169 2.79 0.23 7.98
CA PHE A 169 2.17 0.70 9.21
C PHE A 169 3.07 1.76 9.84
N THR A 170 2.49 2.91 10.14
CA THR A 170 3.23 4.06 10.66
C THR A 170 3.68 3.80 12.09
N ILE A 171 5.00 3.78 12.27
CA ILE A 171 5.65 3.61 13.57
C ILE A 171 6.02 4.94 14.22
N ALA A 172 6.18 6.01 13.43
CA ALA A 172 6.38 7.36 13.93
C ALA A 172 5.80 8.41 12.98
N ASP A 173 5.01 9.32 13.51
CA ASP A 173 4.68 10.60 12.87
C ASP A 173 5.73 11.63 13.29
N VAL A 174 6.26 12.40 12.34
CA VAL A 174 7.36 13.36 12.51
C VAL A 174 6.88 14.77 12.13
N GLY A 175 7.39 15.78 12.82
CA GLY A 175 7.09 17.18 12.56
C GLY A 175 6.18 17.83 13.61
N PRO A 176 5.65 19.03 13.37
CA PRO A 176 4.91 19.82 14.38
C PRO A 176 3.75 19.09 15.05
N SER A 177 3.04 18.23 14.31
CA SER A 177 1.97 17.38 14.85
C SER A 177 2.45 15.97 15.21
N GLY A 178 3.72 15.66 14.99
CA GLY A 178 4.33 14.37 15.23
C GLY A 178 4.83 14.19 16.69
N MET A 179 5.62 13.14 16.89
CA MET A 179 6.14 12.76 18.20
C MET A 179 7.16 13.77 18.72
N ASP A 180 7.94 14.41 17.84
CA ASP A 180 8.95 15.43 18.14
C ASP A 180 8.36 16.82 18.39
N LYS A 181 7.08 17.04 18.08
CA LYS A 181 6.42 18.35 18.21
C LYS A 181 7.15 19.48 17.48
N GLY A 182 7.81 19.15 16.37
CA GLY A 182 8.62 20.07 15.59
C GLY A 182 9.92 20.51 16.24
N LYS A 183 10.38 19.84 17.30
CA LYS A 183 11.68 20.09 17.93
C LYS A 183 12.79 19.34 17.19
N ALA A 184 14.01 19.88 17.23
CA ALA A 184 15.18 19.13 16.79
C ALA A 184 15.28 17.82 17.57
N THR A 185 15.25 16.69 16.87
CA THR A 185 15.13 15.38 17.52
C THR A 185 16.02 14.35 16.83
N LYS A 186 16.66 13.50 17.64
CA LYS A 186 17.33 12.29 17.17
C LYS A 186 16.43 11.09 17.47
N TYR A 187 15.81 10.55 16.45
CA TYR A 187 15.10 9.28 16.55
C TYR A 187 16.09 8.13 16.51
N LEU A 188 15.84 7.08 17.29
CA LEU A 188 16.59 5.82 17.24
C LEU A 188 15.64 4.68 16.95
N PHE A 189 15.73 4.13 15.74
CA PHE A 189 14.98 2.96 15.33
C PHE A 189 15.79 1.70 15.62
N THR A 190 15.22 0.76 16.39
CA THR A 190 15.87 -0.51 16.71
C THR A 190 15.18 -1.68 16.01
N PRO A 191 15.93 -2.74 15.62
CA PRO A 191 15.36 -3.92 14.98
C PRO A 191 14.46 -4.73 15.94
N PRO A 192 13.64 -5.64 15.41
CA PRO A 192 12.86 -6.57 16.21
C PRO A 192 13.73 -7.33 17.22
N GLY A 193 13.28 -7.38 18.47
CA GLY A 193 13.99 -8.12 19.53
C GLY A 193 15.31 -7.51 20.00
N TYR A 194 15.61 -6.25 19.68
CA TYR A 194 16.84 -5.58 20.11
C TYR A 194 17.00 -5.58 21.65
N LYS A 195 18.17 -6.00 22.13
CA LYS A 195 18.50 -6.08 23.56
C LYS A 195 19.60 -5.12 23.99
N GLY A 196 20.15 -4.35 23.02
CA GLY A 196 21.20 -3.39 23.32
C GLY A 196 20.69 -2.20 24.15
N LYS A 197 21.64 -1.49 24.79
CA LYS A 197 21.34 -0.29 25.57
C LYS A 197 20.88 0.84 24.64
N ILE A 198 19.84 1.55 25.05
CA ILE A 198 19.40 2.79 24.39
C ILE A 198 20.19 3.95 25.02
N PRO A 199 21.04 4.65 24.24
CA PRO A 199 21.77 5.80 24.77
C PRO A 199 20.80 6.95 25.11
N PRO A 200 21.17 7.81 26.09
CA PRO A 200 20.36 9.00 26.38
C PRO A 200 20.34 9.99 25.21
N GLY A 201 19.29 10.81 25.14
CA GLY A 201 19.13 11.85 24.10
C GLY A 201 18.48 11.40 22.81
N TYR A 202 18.05 10.15 22.71
CA TYR A 202 17.30 9.63 21.57
C TYR A 202 15.82 9.43 21.90
N LEU A 203 14.96 9.74 20.94
CA LEU A 203 13.57 9.30 20.93
C LEU A 203 13.55 7.89 20.35
N HIS A 204 13.36 6.90 21.22
CA HIS A 204 13.45 5.48 20.84
C HIS A 204 12.17 4.94 20.25
N ILE A 205 12.27 4.25 19.11
CA ILE A 205 11.20 3.55 18.43
C ILE A 205 11.66 2.10 18.14
N ALA A 206 11.01 1.13 18.77
CA ALA A 206 11.20 -0.27 18.42
C ALA A 206 10.40 -0.62 17.16
N SER A 207 11.09 -1.03 16.10
CA SER A 207 10.44 -1.47 14.87
C SER A 207 9.99 -2.93 14.98
N PRO A 208 8.78 -3.29 14.50
CA PRO A 208 8.36 -4.68 14.40
C PRO A 208 8.96 -5.40 13.20
N ASN A 209 9.64 -4.70 12.30
CA ASN A 209 10.21 -5.19 11.06
C ASN A 209 11.66 -4.72 10.89
N TYR A 210 12.44 -5.41 10.04
CA TYR A 210 13.80 -5.00 9.73
C TYR A 210 13.86 -3.83 8.76
N ARG A 211 13.02 -3.82 7.73
CA ARG A 211 12.99 -2.72 6.76
C ARG A 211 12.01 -1.66 7.23
N ILE A 212 12.48 -0.42 7.21
CA ILE A 212 11.65 0.78 7.43
C ILE A 212 11.88 1.77 6.31
N ALA A 213 10.86 2.57 6.06
CA ALA A 213 10.89 3.64 5.09
C ALA A 213 10.38 4.93 5.71
N LEU A 214 10.91 6.06 5.27
CA LEU A 214 10.35 7.36 5.60
C LEU A 214 9.87 8.08 4.35
N ALA A 215 8.78 8.84 4.49
CA ALA A 215 8.32 9.79 3.50
C ALA A 215 7.93 11.09 4.20
N PHE A 216 8.67 12.15 3.89
CA PHE A 216 8.47 13.47 4.45
C PHE A 216 8.17 14.49 3.36
N ARG A 217 7.73 15.66 3.81
CA ARG A 217 7.56 16.88 3.05
C ARG A 217 8.39 17.97 3.69
N SER A 218 9.16 18.70 2.90
CA SER A 218 9.70 19.98 3.30
C SER A 218 8.76 21.08 2.82
N VAL A 219 8.20 21.84 3.74
CA VAL A 219 7.20 22.84 3.42
C VAL A 219 7.78 24.25 3.36
N VAL A 220 7.30 25.02 2.40
CA VAL A 220 7.62 26.44 2.30
C VAL A 220 6.97 27.19 3.47
N VAL A 221 7.77 27.76 4.36
CA VAL A 221 7.28 28.60 5.44
C VAL A 221 7.18 30.06 4.99
N LYS A 222 6.44 30.88 5.74
CA LYS A 222 6.21 32.29 5.38
C LYS A 222 7.53 33.02 5.10
N GLY A 223 7.61 33.67 3.95
CA GLY A 223 8.79 34.47 3.52
C GLY A 223 9.93 33.64 2.91
N LYS A 224 9.72 32.33 2.67
CA LYS A 224 10.69 31.43 2.07
C LYS A 224 10.21 30.95 0.70
N THR A 225 11.13 30.38 -0.07
CA THR A 225 10.90 29.83 -1.41
C THR A 225 10.91 28.29 -1.42
N GLN A 226 10.57 27.70 -2.54
CA GLN A 226 10.70 26.26 -2.76
C GLN A 226 12.17 25.80 -2.65
N GLU A 227 13.09 26.61 -3.12
CA GLU A 227 14.53 26.36 -2.99
C GLU A 227 15.00 26.36 -1.55
N ASP A 228 14.45 27.25 -0.70
CA ASP A 228 14.74 27.26 0.74
C ASP A 228 14.24 25.97 1.41
N ALA A 229 13.04 25.53 1.05
CA ALA A 229 12.50 24.26 1.55
C ALA A 229 13.34 23.06 1.10
N TYR A 230 13.84 23.06 -0.14
CA TYR A 230 14.77 22.06 -0.64
C TYR A 230 16.08 22.07 0.13
N LYS A 231 16.71 23.24 0.32
CA LYS A 231 17.93 23.38 1.14
C LYS A 231 17.70 22.95 2.59
N TYR A 232 16.52 23.24 3.15
CA TYR A 232 16.19 22.82 4.51
C TYR A 232 16.10 21.29 4.65
N SER A 233 15.62 20.58 3.65
CA SER A 233 15.57 19.12 3.62
C SER A 233 16.96 18.48 3.79
N HIS A 234 18.01 19.16 3.33
CA HIS A 234 19.40 18.69 3.43
C HIS A 234 19.99 18.78 4.86
N ARG A 235 19.22 19.26 5.82
CA ARG A 235 19.58 19.19 7.25
C ARG A 235 19.24 17.83 7.89
N LEU A 236 18.49 16.96 7.17
CA LEU A 236 18.24 15.59 7.62
C LEU A 236 19.53 14.78 7.58
N ARG A 237 19.69 13.89 8.55
CA ARG A 237 20.80 12.92 8.58
C ARG A 237 20.28 11.54 8.98
N MET A 238 20.80 10.52 8.33
CA MET A 238 20.44 9.14 8.60
C MET A 238 21.69 8.25 8.56
N TYR A 239 21.92 7.47 9.62
CA TYR A 239 23.11 6.64 9.76
C TYR A 239 22.90 5.53 10.81
N TYR A 240 23.71 4.48 10.76
CA TYR A 240 23.68 3.43 11.79
C TYR A 240 24.21 3.95 13.14
N LEU A 241 23.60 3.53 14.25
CA LEU A 241 24.03 3.93 15.60
C LEU A 241 25.52 3.65 15.86
N SER A 242 26.06 2.58 15.29
CA SER A 242 27.50 2.27 15.36
C SER A 242 28.41 3.37 14.79
N GLN A 243 27.86 4.23 13.94
CA GLN A 243 28.57 5.36 13.31
C GLN A 243 28.34 6.68 14.05
N ALA A 244 27.59 6.69 15.17
CA ALA A 244 27.16 7.93 15.84
C ALA A 244 28.32 8.80 16.35
N ALA A 245 29.49 8.22 16.66
CA ALA A 245 30.69 8.98 17.07
C ALA A 245 31.31 9.78 15.91
N ASN A 246 31.20 9.27 14.68
CA ASN A 246 31.70 9.93 13.46
C ASN A 246 30.73 9.61 12.29
N PRO A 247 29.56 10.25 12.24
CA PRO A 247 28.56 9.95 11.22
C PRO A 247 29.07 10.29 9.83
N PRO A 248 28.82 9.43 8.82
CA PRO A 248 29.26 9.67 7.45
C PRO A 248 28.59 10.93 6.86
N LYS A 249 29.22 11.48 5.82
CA LYS A 249 28.59 12.56 5.05
C LYS A 249 27.29 12.04 4.44
N GLN A 250 26.19 12.75 4.69
CA GLN A 250 24.90 12.37 4.13
C GLN A 250 24.92 12.50 2.61
N ARG A 251 24.50 11.44 1.93
CA ARG A 251 24.27 11.44 0.48
C ARG A 251 22.79 11.77 0.22
N PHE A 252 22.58 12.74 -0.69
CA PHE A 252 21.26 13.10 -1.19
C PHE A 252 21.19 12.79 -2.69
N ILE A 253 20.02 12.34 -3.14
CA ILE A 253 19.69 12.11 -4.55
C ILE A 253 18.45 12.92 -4.87
N ASP A 254 18.52 13.72 -5.93
CA ASP A 254 17.37 14.43 -6.49
C ASP A 254 16.89 13.72 -7.77
N PRO A 255 15.80 12.96 -7.73
CA PRO A 255 15.28 12.25 -8.90
C PRO A 255 14.24 13.06 -9.67
N SER A 256 14.20 14.39 -9.53
CA SER A 256 13.17 15.22 -10.16
C SER A 256 13.12 15.09 -11.69
N ASP A 257 14.25 14.71 -12.32
CA ASP A 257 14.36 14.49 -13.77
C ASP A 257 14.41 13.01 -14.16
N GLU A 258 14.48 12.10 -13.19
CA GLU A 258 14.58 10.66 -13.42
C GLU A 258 13.21 10.02 -13.58
N ARG A 259 13.14 8.98 -14.43
CA ARG A 259 11.95 8.14 -14.56
C ARG A 259 12.15 6.86 -13.77
N TYR A 260 11.25 6.57 -12.84
CA TYR A 260 11.23 5.31 -12.10
C TYR A 260 9.83 4.95 -11.62
N ALA A 261 9.59 3.65 -11.45
CA ALA A 261 8.27 3.09 -11.18
C ALA A 261 8.21 2.39 -9.82
N THR A 262 7.29 2.85 -8.98
CA THR A 262 7.06 2.30 -7.64
C THR A 262 5.72 1.57 -7.53
N ILE A 263 4.95 1.51 -8.63
CA ILE A 263 3.64 0.85 -8.68
C ILE A 263 3.85 -0.68 -8.64
N PRO A 264 3.12 -1.42 -7.81
CA PRO A 264 3.18 -2.88 -7.78
C PRO A 264 2.89 -3.50 -9.15
N ILE A 265 3.59 -4.58 -9.46
CA ILE A 265 3.43 -5.34 -10.71
C ILE A 265 2.49 -6.50 -10.42
N TYR A 266 1.47 -6.69 -11.26
CA TYR A 266 0.43 -7.71 -11.06
C TYR A 266 0.57 -8.86 -12.07
N ASP A 267 1.74 -9.51 -12.05
CA ASP A 267 2.03 -10.76 -12.74
C ASP A 267 2.91 -11.66 -11.83
N GLU A 268 3.59 -12.68 -12.39
CA GLU A 268 4.47 -13.57 -11.62
C GLU A 268 5.61 -12.85 -10.89
N ARG A 269 6.03 -11.67 -11.36
CA ARG A 269 7.10 -10.85 -10.71
C ARG A 269 6.66 -10.35 -9.33
N HIS A 270 5.35 -10.22 -9.07
CA HIS A 270 4.83 -9.92 -7.73
C HIS A 270 5.34 -10.90 -6.68
N PHE A 271 5.49 -12.17 -7.05
CA PHE A 271 5.96 -13.23 -6.13
C PHE A 271 7.47 -13.19 -5.92
N THR A 272 8.23 -12.62 -6.83
CA THR A 272 9.64 -12.27 -6.60
C THR A 272 9.76 -11.20 -5.51
N ASP A 273 8.89 -10.18 -5.55
CA ASP A 273 8.82 -9.16 -4.49
C ASP A 273 8.43 -9.80 -3.14
N LEU A 274 7.44 -10.70 -3.12
CA LEU A 274 7.06 -11.43 -1.90
C LEU A 274 8.22 -12.25 -1.34
N HIS A 275 8.96 -12.97 -2.19
CA HIS A 275 10.14 -13.72 -1.76
C HIS A 275 11.19 -12.78 -1.15
N ALA A 276 11.49 -11.64 -1.80
CA ALA A 276 12.45 -10.67 -1.29
C ALA A 276 12.05 -10.03 0.04
N ILE A 277 10.75 -9.86 0.29
CA ILE A 277 10.21 -9.34 1.57
C ILE A 277 10.33 -10.42 2.65
N PHE A 278 9.70 -11.59 2.44
CA PHE A 278 9.53 -12.60 3.48
C PHE A 278 10.78 -13.44 3.75
N SER A 279 11.80 -13.38 2.88
CA SER A 279 13.13 -13.92 3.18
C SER A 279 13.84 -13.18 4.32
N VAL A 280 13.53 -11.89 4.51
CA VAL A 280 14.18 -11.02 5.49
C VAL A 280 13.29 -10.78 6.72
N GLU A 281 12.03 -10.41 6.51
CA GLU A 281 11.15 -9.95 7.58
C GLU A 281 10.79 -11.04 8.60
N PRO A 282 10.57 -10.70 9.88
CA PRO A 282 10.13 -11.67 10.88
C PRO A 282 8.69 -12.11 10.60
N VAL A 283 8.43 -13.40 10.86
CA VAL A 283 7.09 -13.98 10.74
C VAL A 283 6.28 -13.64 11.99
N LYS A 284 5.15 -12.96 11.82
CA LYS A 284 4.21 -12.67 12.90
C LYS A 284 3.29 -13.87 13.14
N ALA A 285 2.83 -14.07 14.37
CA ALA A 285 1.95 -15.21 14.72
C ALA A 285 0.67 -15.24 13.87
N GLN A 286 0.09 -14.08 13.60
CA GLN A 286 -1.12 -13.90 12.80
C GLN A 286 -0.95 -14.23 11.31
N ASP A 287 0.29 -14.29 10.82
CA ASP A 287 0.62 -14.46 9.40
C ASP A 287 1.05 -15.88 9.05
N LYS A 288 1.09 -16.82 10.03
CA LYS A 288 1.58 -18.20 9.81
C LYS A 288 0.81 -18.97 8.74
N VAL A 289 -0.51 -18.78 8.65
CA VAL A 289 -1.33 -19.42 7.60
C VAL A 289 -0.91 -18.92 6.22
N MET A 290 -0.60 -17.63 6.10
CA MET A 290 -0.14 -17.06 4.84
C MET A 290 1.27 -17.53 4.48
N MET A 291 2.12 -17.81 5.48
CA MET A 291 3.43 -18.41 5.26
C MET A 291 3.33 -19.83 4.67
N ASP A 292 2.32 -20.63 5.07
CA ASP A 292 2.04 -21.93 4.44
C ASP A 292 1.59 -21.78 2.99
N MET A 293 0.73 -20.79 2.72
CA MET A 293 0.34 -20.46 1.35
C MET A 293 1.52 -20.05 0.48
N LEU A 294 2.46 -19.23 1.00
CA LEU A 294 3.71 -18.87 0.31
C LEU A 294 4.57 -20.11 0.03
N ALA A 295 4.74 -21.00 1.02
CA ALA A 295 5.52 -22.22 0.87
C ALA A 295 4.97 -23.13 -0.23
N SER A 296 3.64 -23.22 -0.38
CA SER A 296 2.99 -24.00 -1.45
C SER A 296 3.26 -23.45 -2.87
N LEU A 297 3.71 -22.20 -2.97
CA LEU A 297 4.17 -21.59 -4.21
C LEU A 297 5.72 -21.60 -4.34
N GLY A 298 6.43 -22.23 -3.41
CA GLY A 298 7.88 -22.31 -3.39
C GLY A 298 8.57 -21.10 -2.74
N ILE A 299 7.82 -20.24 -2.04
CA ILE A 299 8.38 -19.08 -1.33
C ILE A 299 8.58 -19.45 0.13
N GLU A 300 9.82 -19.80 0.49
CA GLU A 300 10.19 -20.18 1.84
C GLU A 300 11.41 -19.36 2.32
N LYS A 301 11.40 -19.01 3.61
CA LYS A 301 12.49 -18.23 4.20
C LYS A 301 13.81 -19.01 4.16
N GLY A 302 14.85 -18.38 3.61
CA GLY A 302 16.19 -18.97 3.50
C GLY A 302 16.36 -19.99 2.37
N LYS A 303 15.34 -20.18 1.52
CA LYS A 303 15.43 -21.05 0.34
C LYS A 303 15.44 -20.22 -0.95
N PRO A 304 16.12 -20.69 -2.02
CA PRO A 304 16.01 -20.09 -3.35
C PRO A 304 14.57 -20.18 -3.86
N PHE A 305 14.13 -19.17 -4.60
CA PHE A 305 12.83 -19.16 -5.26
C PHE A 305 12.98 -19.58 -6.73
N GLN A 306 12.54 -20.80 -7.04
CA GLN A 306 12.67 -21.41 -8.37
C GLN A 306 11.37 -22.17 -8.72
N PRO A 307 10.27 -21.45 -8.99
CA PRO A 307 8.99 -22.08 -9.30
C PRO A 307 9.00 -22.77 -10.68
N ASP A 308 8.27 -23.87 -10.81
CA ASP A 308 8.02 -24.54 -12.08
C ASP A 308 7.03 -23.73 -12.95
N GLU A 309 6.90 -24.08 -14.24
CA GLU A 309 6.04 -23.39 -15.21
C GLU A 309 4.57 -23.37 -14.78
N THR A 310 4.07 -24.44 -14.19
CA THR A 310 2.69 -24.54 -13.68
C THR A 310 2.47 -23.56 -12.56
N THR A 311 3.43 -23.43 -11.65
CA THR A 311 3.41 -22.47 -10.54
C THR A 311 3.51 -21.03 -11.06
N ILE A 312 4.40 -20.76 -12.02
CA ILE A 312 4.52 -19.42 -12.67
C ILE A 312 3.19 -19.02 -13.31
N ARG A 313 2.56 -19.91 -14.06
CA ARG A 313 1.26 -19.64 -14.67
C ARG A 313 0.18 -19.39 -13.62
N ALA A 314 0.13 -20.18 -12.56
CA ALA A 314 -0.82 -20.00 -11.46
C ALA A 314 -0.63 -18.66 -10.74
N MET A 315 0.61 -18.26 -10.50
CA MET A 315 0.98 -16.95 -9.93
C MET A 315 0.51 -15.81 -10.81
N ARG A 316 0.81 -15.86 -12.12
CA ARG A 316 0.38 -14.84 -13.08
C ARG A 316 -1.12 -14.69 -13.10
N GLU A 317 -1.86 -15.78 -13.26
CA GLU A 317 -3.33 -15.73 -13.30
C GLU A 317 -3.94 -15.30 -11.95
N GLY A 318 -3.34 -15.70 -10.83
CA GLY A 318 -3.75 -15.27 -9.48
C GLY A 318 -3.54 -13.78 -9.28
N ALA A 319 -2.39 -13.23 -9.68
CA ALA A 319 -2.09 -11.81 -9.58
C ALA A 319 -3.02 -10.95 -10.43
N VAL A 320 -3.27 -11.36 -11.69
CA VAL A 320 -4.23 -10.68 -12.57
C VAL A 320 -5.64 -10.71 -11.99
N ALA A 321 -6.08 -11.86 -11.44
CA ALA A 321 -7.39 -11.97 -10.81
C ALA A 321 -7.52 -11.07 -9.56
N ALA A 322 -6.46 -11.00 -8.74
CA ALA A 322 -6.43 -10.12 -7.58
C ALA A 322 -6.53 -8.63 -7.99
N TRP A 323 -5.75 -8.22 -9.00
CA TRP A 323 -5.83 -6.87 -9.56
C TRP A 323 -7.23 -6.58 -10.12
N ALA A 324 -7.80 -7.47 -10.92
CA ALA A 324 -9.14 -7.30 -11.49
C ALA A 324 -10.22 -7.15 -10.40
N HIS A 325 -10.11 -7.91 -9.30
CA HIS A 325 -11.00 -7.77 -8.16
C HIS A 325 -10.85 -6.40 -7.47
N MET A 326 -9.64 -5.86 -7.32
CA MET A 326 -9.43 -4.52 -6.76
C MET A 326 -10.01 -3.44 -7.69
N GLN A 327 -9.89 -3.60 -9.01
CA GLN A 327 -10.53 -2.72 -9.98
C GLN A 327 -12.06 -2.76 -9.86
N TRP A 328 -12.62 -3.97 -9.77
CA TRP A 328 -14.06 -4.17 -9.58
C TRP A 328 -14.52 -3.55 -8.25
N TRP A 329 -13.80 -3.81 -7.15
CA TRP A 329 -14.12 -3.29 -5.82
C TRP A 329 -14.16 -1.76 -5.80
N PHE A 330 -13.21 -1.14 -6.48
CA PHE A 330 -13.17 0.32 -6.61
C PHE A 330 -14.36 0.86 -7.41
N ASP A 331 -14.74 0.19 -8.50
CA ASP A 331 -15.89 0.59 -9.33
C ASP A 331 -17.25 0.33 -8.63
N HIS A 332 -17.28 -0.57 -7.66
CA HIS A 332 -18.44 -0.89 -6.82
C HIS A 332 -18.24 -0.40 -5.38
N PHE A 333 -17.61 0.75 -5.24
CA PHE A 333 -17.27 1.33 -3.93
C PHE A 333 -18.52 1.42 -3.04
N PRO A 334 -18.45 0.92 -1.78
CA PRO A 334 -19.61 0.91 -0.89
C PRO A 334 -20.13 2.32 -0.61
N SER A 335 -21.44 2.53 -0.80
CA SER A 335 -22.06 3.85 -0.66
C SER A 335 -22.00 4.41 0.78
N ASP A 336 -21.96 3.53 1.78
CA ASP A 336 -21.78 3.90 3.19
C ASP A 336 -20.38 4.46 3.51
N ARG A 337 -19.42 4.29 2.60
CA ARG A 337 -18.06 4.84 2.68
C ARG A 337 -17.86 6.13 1.89
N LEU A 338 -18.91 6.65 1.23
CA LEU A 338 -18.85 7.95 0.57
C LEU A 338 -18.65 9.07 1.60
N TYR A 339 -17.86 10.08 1.24
CA TYR A 339 -17.58 11.21 2.12
C TYR A 339 -18.85 12.00 2.44
N TRP A 340 -19.66 12.31 1.41
CA TRP A 340 -21.02 12.84 1.52
C TRP A 340 -22.00 11.80 0.98
N PRO A 341 -23.07 11.47 1.74
CA PRO A 341 -24.02 10.43 1.30
C PRO A 341 -24.75 10.72 -0.02
N ASP A 342 -24.82 12.01 -0.40
CA ASP A 342 -25.51 12.51 -1.59
C ASP A 342 -24.54 13.03 -2.67
N ARG A 343 -23.28 12.64 -2.62
CA ARG A 343 -22.22 12.97 -3.58
C ARG A 343 -21.37 11.74 -3.85
N HIS A 344 -20.66 11.76 -4.98
CA HIS A 344 -19.88 10.60 -5.45
C HIS A 344 -18.38 10.75 -5.14
N TYR A 345 -18.06 11.16 -3.90
CA TYR A 345 -16.68 11.29 -3.44
C TYR A 345 -16.36 10.31 -2.32
N ALA A 346 -15.21 9.66 -2.42
CA ALA A 346 -14.64 8.85 -1.36
C ALA A 346 -13.38 9.50 -0.78
N SER A 347 -13.12 9.30 0.50
CA SER A 347 -11.82 9.68 1.07
C SER A 347 -10.70 8.81 0.49
N LEU A 348 -9.60 9.42 0.08
CA LEU A 348 -8.40 8.69 -0.34
C LEU A 348 -7.84 7.83 0.81
N MET A 349 -7.92 8.35 2.03
CA MET A 349 -7.51 7.64 3.23
C MET A 349 -8.71 6.96 3.87
N MET A 350 -8.85 5.66 3.63
CA MET A 350 -9.91 4.84 4.24
C MET A 350 -9.35 4.18 5.51
N ALA A 351 -9.50 4.84 6.64
CA ALA A 351 -9.15 4.21 7.90
C ALA A 351 -10.14 3.08 8.26
N ASP A 352 -9.66 2.13 9.04
CA ASP A 352 -10.48 1.10 9.66
C ASP A 352 -11.37 1.67 10.79
N LYS A 353 -12.20 0.84 11.41
CA LYS A 353 -13.10 1.25 12.51
C LYS A 353 -12.37 1.84 13.73
N ASN A 354 -11.07 1.55 13.89
CA ASN A 354 -10.22 2.05 14.95
C ASN A 354 -9.47 3.33 14.54
N LYS A 355 -9.81 3.92 13.39
CA LYS A 355 -9.13 5.06 12.77
C LYS A 355 -7.65 4.78 12.44
N THR A 356 -7.26 3.50 12.34
CA THR A 356 -5.93 3.07 11.90
C THR A 356 -5.97 2.55 10.46
N PHE A 357 -4.85 2.06 9.96
CA PHE A 357 -4.74 1.50 8.61
C PHE A 357 -4.19 0.07 8.63
N THR A 358 -4.24 -0.57 9.81
CA THR A 358 -3.78 -1.95 9.97
C THR A 358 -4.82 -2.96 9.53
N TYR A 359 -6.11 -2.63 9.70
CA TYR A 359 -7.26 -3.51 9.48
C TYR A 359 -7.17 -4.82 10.26
N VAL A 360 -6.45 -4.79 11.38
CA VAL A 360 -6.30 -5.90 12.31
C VAL A 360 -7.28 -5.68 13.46
N TYR A 361 -8.18 -6.62 13.64
CA TYR A 361 -9.17 -6.65 14.72
C TYR A 361 -8.91 -7.81 15.65
N ASP A 362 -9.66 -7.91 16.73
CA ASP A 362 -9.52 -8.98 17.72
C ASP A 362 -9.84 -10.37 17.12
N ASP A 363 -10.78 -10.41 16.17
CA ASP A 363 -11.35 -11.63 15.57
C ASP A 363 -10.83 -11.93 14.16
N ARG A 364 -10.30 -10.94 13.45
CA ARG A 364 -9.86 -11.10 12.05
C ARG A 364 -8.94 -10.00 11.56
N ILE A 365 -8.35 -10.25 10.41
CA ILE A 365 -7.77 -9.20 9.54
C ILE A 365 -8.71 -8.99 8.36
N ASP A 366 -9.19 -7.77 8.15
CA ASP A 366 -9.96 -7.41 6.95
C ASP A 366 -9.00 -7.19 5.78
N ILE A 367 -8.62 -8.30 5.15
CA ILE A 367 -7.60 -8.34 4.09
C ILE A 367 -8.04 -7.53 2.87
N ILE A 368 -9.31 -7.61 2.47
CA ILE A 368 -9.82 -6.97 1.26
C ILE A 368 -9.85 -5.44 1.40
N SER A 369 -10.41 -4.92 2.51
CA SER A 369 -10.41 -3.47 2.75
C SER A 369 -8.98 -2.92 2.89
N ARG A 370 -8.07 -3.68 3.52
CA ARG A 370 -6.65 -3.34 3.62
C ARG A 370 -5.98 -3.32 2.25
N ALA A 371 -6.19 -4.35 1.42
CA ALA A 371 -5.67 -4.39 0.06
C ALA A 371 -6.19 -3.22 -0.77
N ALA A 372 -7.48 -2.93 -0.70
CA ALA A 372 -8.09 -1.79 -1.35
C ALA A 372 -7.40 -0.48 -0.95
N GLN A 373 -7.28 -0.19 0.37
CA GLN A 373 -6.60 1.01 0.87
C GLN A 373 -5.20 1.17 0.28
N PHE A 374 -4.38 0.12 0.30
CA PHE A 374 -2.99 0.19 -0.14
C PHE A 374 -2.79 -0.01 -1.66
N THR A 375 -3.87 -0.25 -2.41
CA THR A 375 -3.85 -0.23 -3.87
C THR A 375 -3.83 1.19 -4.42
N TRP A 376 -4.40 2.16 -3.71
CA TRP A 376 -4.47 3.55 -4.19
C TRP A 376 -3.87 4.61 -3.26
N CYS A 377 -3.45 4.26 -2.05
CA CYS A 377 -2.88 5.22 -1.11
C CYS A 377 -1.70 4.62 -0.34
N THR A 378 -0.66 5.41 -0.18
CA THR A 378 0.56 5.05 0.53
C THR A 378 0.90 6.12 1.57
N TYR A 379 1.72 5.74 2.58
CA TYR A 379 2.20 6.64 3.63
C TYR A 379 1.07 7.37 4.38
N VAL A 380 0.19 6.60 4.96
CA VAL A 380 -0.90 7.09 5.79
C VAL A 380 -0.44 7.43 7.22
N PRO A 381 -1.12 8.33 7.96
CA PRO A 381 -0.78 8.61 9.35
C PRO A 381 -1.05 7.39 10.24
N LYS A 382 -0.47 7.38 11.45
CA LYS A 382 -0.69 6.29 12.40
C LYS A 382 -2.16 6.16 12.80
N VAL A 383 -2.82 7.30 13.00
CA VAL A 383 -4.24 7.41 13.33
C VAL A 383 -4.85 8.54 12.52
N LEU A 384 -5.99 8.29 11.88
CA LEU A 384 -6.72 9.31 11.14
C LEU A 384 -7.39 10.29 12.11
N SER A 385 -7.06 11.57 12.00
CA SER A 385 -7.67 12.65 12.77
C SER A 385 -9.06 13.00 12.24
N ASP A 386 -9.96 13.41 13.11
CA ASP A 386 -11.26 13.99 12.73
C ASP A 386 -11.11 15.39 12.09
N SER A 387 -9.98 16.04 12.34
CA SER A 387 -9.59 17.31 11.72
C SER A 387 -8.22 17.17 11.08
N PRO A 388 -8.11 16.46 9.96
CA PRO A 388 -6.82 16.22 9.31
C PRO A 388 -6.25 17.53 8.74
N ALA A 389 -4.92 17.63 8.70
CA ALA A 389 -4.24 18.75 8.07
C ALA A 389 -4.55 18.87 6.57
N THR A 390 -4.93 17.76 5.96
CA THR A 390 -5.31 17.66 4.54
C THR A 390 -6.47 16.69 4.39
N GLN A 391 -7.48 17.04 3.60
CA GLN A 391 -8.53 16.13 3.17
C GLN A 391 -8.37 15.84 1.68
N TYR A 392 -8.36 14.57 1.30
CA TYR A 392 -8.26 14.11 -0.08
C TYR A 392 -9.53 13.36 -0.46
N LEU A 393 -10.21 13.83 -1.50
CA LEU A 393 -11.50 13.30 -1.96
C LEU A 393 -11.38 12.86 -3.41
N MET A 394 -11.50 11.56 -3.66
CA MET A 394 -11.53 11.00 -5.01
C MET A 394 -12.96 11.04 -5.55
N SER A 395 -13.13 11.45 -6.79
CA SER A 395 -14.41 11.30 -7.47
C SER A 395 -14.59 9.86 -7.96
N MET A 396 -15.66 9.22 -7.49
CA MET A 396 -15.98 7.84 -7.84
C MET A 396 -16.88 7.75 -9.07
N ALA A 397 -17.73 8.76 -9.31
CA ALA A 397 -18.68 8.82 -10.43
C ALA A 397 -19.04 10.28 -10.74
N ASP A 398 -19.74 10.48 -11.86
CA ASP A 398 -20.32 11.78 -12.20
C ASP A 398 -21.62 12.05 -11.40
N LYS A 399 -22.24 13.22 -11.63
CA LYS A 399 -23.47 13.64 -10.96
C LYS A 399 -24.66 12.70 -11.15
N ASP A 400 -24.64 11.90 -12.20
CA ASP A 400 -25.71 10.93 -12.52
C ASP A 400 -25.38 9.52 -11.94
N GLY A 401 -24.31 9.40 -11.16
CA GLY A 401 -23.83 8.15 -10.58
C GLY A 401 -23.16 7.21 -11.58
N LYS A 402 -22.80 7.71 -12.77
CA LYS A 402 -22.10 6.93 -13.78
C LYS A 402 -20.61 7.03 -13.60
N LEU A 403 -19.92 5.89 -13.70
CA LEU A 403 -18.47 5.85 -13.66
C LEU A 403 -17.86 6.74 -14.75
N LEU A 404 -16.76 7.44 -14.42
CA LEU A 404 -16.04 8.23 -15.40
C LEU A 404 -15.43 7.33 -16.46
N GLU A 405 -15.52 7.74 -17.72
CA GLU A 405 -15.13 6.94 -18.89
C GLU A 405 -13.86 7.49 -19.57
N ALA A 406 -13.10 6.58 -20.17
CA ALA A 406 -11.98 6.94 -21.03
C ALA A 406 -12.45 7.75 -22.26
N GLY A 407 -11.66 8.72 -22.69
CA GLY A 407 -11.95 9.54 -23.87
C GLY A 407 -13.08 10.55 -23.70
N LYS A 408 -13.66 10.70 -22.51
CA LYS A 408 -14.71 11.69 -22.23
C LYS A 408 -14.17 12.87 -21.45
N THR A 409 -14.82 14.02 -21.64
CA THR A 409 -14.52 15.25 -20.90
C THR A 409 -15.57 15.48 -19.82
N TYR A 410 -15.11 15.86 -18.64
CA TYR A 410 -15.95 16.20 -17.49
C TYR A 410 -15.59 17.61 -17.00
N LYS A 411 -16.56 18.30 -16.41
CA LYS A 411 -16.35 19.59 -15.76
C LYS A 411 -16.68 19.50 -14.28
N LEU A 412 -16.01 20.33 -13.48
CA LEU A 412 -16.27 20.55 -12.07
C LEU A 412 -16.25 22.03 -11.78
N THR A 413 -17.28 22.59 -11.16
CA THR A 413 -17.30 23.97 -10.72
C THR A 413 -16.73 24.10 -9.30
N ILE A 414 -15.69 24.89 -9.16
CA ILE A 414 -15.09 25.25 -7.88
C ILE A 414 -15.69 26.60 -7.47
N PRO A 415 -16.32 26.71 -6.30
CA PRO A 415 -16.92 27.97 -5.84
C PRO A 415 -15.84 29.03 -5.63
N ALA A 416 -16.22 30.30 -5.75
CA ALA A 416 -15.31 31.44 -5.56
C ALA A 416 -14.60 31.41 -4.19
N ARG A 417 -15.24 30.83 -3.17
CA ARG A 417 -14.65 30.59 -1.85
C ARG A 417 -14.66 29.11 -1.53
N MET A 418 -13.50 28.50 -1.55
CA MET A 418 -13.31 27.16 -1.00
C MET A 418 -12.99 27.22 0.50
N PRO A 419 -13.60 26.37 1.35
CA PRO A 419 -13.39 26.40 2.80
C PRO A 419 -12.08 25.70 3.21
N VAL A 420 -10.96 26.23 2.74
CA VAL A 420 -9.59 25.80 3.07
C VAL A 420 -8.77 26.98 3.57
N ARG A 421 -7.87 26.73 4.54
CA ARG A 421 -6.99 27.77 5.12
C ARG A 421 -5.73 28.00 4.31
N GLN A 422 -5.32 27.01 3.52
CA GLN A 422 -4.09 27.07 2.73
C GLN A 422 -4.41 27.13 1.23
N PHE A 423 -4.66 26.01 0.62
CA PHE A 423 -4.96 25.91 -0.81
C PHE A 423 -5.75 24.63 -1.14
N TRP A 424 -6.31 24.59 -2.34
CA TRP A 424 -6.88 23.38 -2.92
C TRP A 424 -6.13 23.01 -4.21
N ALA A 425 -6.18 21.74 -4.58
CA ALA A 425 -5.66 21.23 -5.85
C ALA A 425 -6.55 20.11 -6.39
N LEU A 426 -6.89 20.16 -7.67
CA LEU A 426 -7.46 19.06 -8.42
C LEU A 426 -6.33 18.33 -9.14
N THR A 427 -6.05 17.10 -8.75
CA THR A 427 -5.05 16.23 -9.38
C THR A 427 -5.76 15.08 -10.08
N VAL A 428 -5.32 14.71 -11.28
CA VAL A 428 -5.97 13.64 -12.05
C VAL A 428 -4.98 12.50 -12.28
N TYR A 429 -5.44 11.29 -12.00
CA TYR A 429 -4.69 10.06 -12.17
C TYR A 429 -5.34 9.17 -13.23
N ASP A 430 -4.59 8.22 -13.74
CA ASP A 430 -5.12 7.11 -14.51
C ASP A 430 -5.83 6.13 -13.56
N ARG A 431 -7.10 5.87 -13.82
CA ARG A 431 -7.91 4.97 -13.00
C ARG A 431 -7.38 3.53 -13.00
N ALA A 432 -6.68 3.09 -14.04
CA ALA A 432 -6.16 1.73 -14.13
C ALA A 432 -4.93 1.50 -13.24
N THR A 433 -4.08 2.51 -13.10
CA THR A 433 -2.78 2.40 -12.41
C THR A 433 -2.71 3.22 -11.13
N PHE A 434 -3.63 4.16 -10.92
CA PHE A 434 -3.60 5.19 -9.87
C PHE A 434 -2.37 6.12 -9.96
N GLY A 435 -1.57 6.01 -11.03
CA GLY A 435 -0.44 6.89 -11.31
C GLY A 435 -0.85 8.13 -12.10
N PHE A 436 0.07 9.07 -12.27
CA PHE A 436 -0.16 10.22 -13.15
C PHE A 436 -0.31 9.79 -14.60
N ILE A 437 -1.15 10.52 -15.34
CA ILE A 437 -1.30 10.33 -16.78
C ILE A 437 -0.17 11.07 -17.50
N TYR A 438 0.51 10.38 -18.40
CA TYR A 438 1.46 11.01 -19.32
C TYR A 438 0.71 11.82 -20.38
N THR A 439 1.07 13.09 -20.49
CA THR A 439 0.56 14.00 -21.53
C THR A 439 1.68 14.91 -22.02
N ASP A 440 1.58 15.44 -23.22
CA ASP A 440 2.58 16.35 -23.81
C ASP A 440 2.81 17.62 -22.95
N SER A 441 1.76 18.10 -22.31
CA SER A 441 1.86 19.25 -21.41
C SER A 441 2.48 18.93 -20.05
N GLY A 442 2.54 17.65 -19.65
CA GLY A 442 2.95 17.22 -18.32
C GLY A 442 2.01 17.70 -17.19
N ARG A 443 0.89 18.36 -17.53
CA ARG A 443 -0.04 18.91 -16.54
C ARG A 443 -0.88 17.79 -15.93
N THR A 444 -0.71 17.55 -14.63
CA THR A 444 -1.45 16.57 -13.85
C THR A 444 -2.39 17.19 -12.82
N THR A 445 -2.26 18.50 -12.59
CA THR A 445 -2.97 19.22 -11.53
C THR A 445 -3.28 20.65 -11.93
N LEU A 446 -4.37 21.19 -11.37
CA LEU A 446 -4.69 22.61 -11.29
C LEU A 446 -5.03 22.94 -9.83
N SER A 447 -4.66 24.12 -9.37
CA SER A 447 -4.79 24.49 -7.96
C SER A 447 -5.15 25.97 -7.77
N SER A 448 -5.41 26.36 -6.54
CA SER A 448 -5.59 27.77 -6.20
C SER A 448 -4.33 28.63 -6.42
N TYR A 449 -3.17 28.03 -6.63
CA TYR A 449 -1.96 28.76 -7.05
C TYR A 449 -1.98 29.19 -8.53
N ASP A 450 -2.91 28.63 -9.33
CA ASP A 450 -3.04 28.93 -10.76
C ASP A 450 -4.15 29.97 -11.04
N MET A 451 -4.75 30.57 -10.00
CA MET A 451 -5.94 31.43 -10.09
C MET A 451 -5.80 32.64 -11.00
N ASP A 452 -4.58 33.14 -11.20
CA ASP A 452 -4.24 34.24 -12.11
C ASP A 452 -4.26 33.83 -13.59
N LYS A 453 -4.10 32.56 -13.87
CA LYS A 453 -4.07 31.94 -15.21
C LYS A 453 -5.37 31.28 -15.61
N LEU A 454 -6.24 30.98 -14.62
CA LEU A 454 -7.50 30.29 -14.85
C LEU A 454 -8.60 31.25 -15.28
N ARG A 455 -9.39 30.85 -16.28
CA ARG A 455 -10.60 31.55 -16.66
C ARG A 455 -11.64 31.40 -15.55
N LYS A 456 -12.24 32.53 -15.12
CA LYS A 456 -13.29 32.60 -14.10
C LYS A 456 -14.67 32.76 -14.73
N ASN A 457 -15.68 32.24 -14.09
CA ASN A 457 -17.08 32.52 -14.40
C ASN A 457 -17.47 33.92 -13.90
N ALA A 458 -18.62 34.44 -14.35
CA ALA A 458 -19.10 35.78 -14.00
C ALA A 458 -19.34 35.96 -12.48
N ASP A 459 -19.66 34.91 -11.76
CA ASP A 459 -19.88 34.87 -10.30
C ASP A 459 -18.57 34.69 -9.50
N GLY A 460 -17.42 34.62 -10.17
CA GLY A 460 -16.12 34.43 -9.56
C GLY A 460 -15.77 32.96 -9.29
N SER A 461 -16.68 32.02 -9.52
CA SER A 461 -16.38 30.58 -9.50
C SER A 461 -15.46 30.18 -10.67
N ILE A 462 -14.94 28.96 -10.64
CA ILE A 462 -14.04 28.44 -11.68
C ILE A 462 -14.55 27.10 -12.16
N THR A 463 -14.75 26.96 -13.47
CA THR A 463 -15.01 25.66 -14.07
C THR A 463 -13.70 25.01 -14.49
N LEU A 464 -13.38 23.84 -13.92
CA LEU A 464 -12.25 23.01 -14.31
C LEU A 464 -12.73 21.87 -15.21
N TYR A 465 -11.89 21.49 -16.16
CA TYR A 465 -12.15 20.39 -17.09
C TYR A 465 -11.15 19.26 -16.90
N VAL A 466 -11.63 18.03 -17.03
CA VAL A 466 -10.83 16.79 -16.99
C VAL A 466 -11.21 15.97 -18.22
N GLY A 467 -10.26 15.69 -19.08
CA GLY A 467 -10.56 14.98 -20.32
C GLY A 467 -9.50 15.19 -21.40
N PRO A 468 -9.73 14.65 -22.62
CA PRO A 468 -8.78 14.82 -23.71
C PRO A 468 -8.73 16.26 -24.26
N LYS A 469 -9.84 17.02 -24.17
CA LYS A 469 -9.96 18.38 -24.68
C LYS A 469 -10.96 19.20 -23.87
N ALA A 470 -10.67 20.47 -23.62
CA ALA A 470 -11.62 21.44 -23.08
C ALA A 470 -12.45 22.08 -24.21
N PRO A 471 -13.60 22.71 -23.92
CA PRO A 471 -14.25 23.62 -24.84
C PRO A 471 -13.33 24.78 -25.21
N ASP A 472 -13.54 25.38 -26.39
CA ASP A 472 -12.74 26.46 -26.91
C ASP A 472 -12.71 27.65 -25.94
N GLY A 473 -11.49 28.17 -25.66
CA GLY A 473 -11.23 29.25 -24.70
C GLY A 473 -11.21 28.80 -23.23
N TRP A 474 -11.22 27.51 -22.93
CA TRP A 474 -11.08 26.94 -21.59
C TRP A 474 -9.85 26.06 -21.41
N GLU A 475 -8.89 26.12 -22.31
CA GLU A 475 -7.67 25.29 -22.33
C GLU A 475 -6.81 25.51 -21.07
N SER A 476 -6.82 26.74 -20.51
CA SER A 476 -6.13 27.02 -19.24
C SER A 476 -6.68 26.23 -18.06
N ASN A 477 -7.97 25.90 -18.11
CA ASN A 477 -8.71 25.20 -17.06
C ASN A 477 -8.75 23.68 -17.23
N LEU A 478 -8.03 23.11 -18.20
CA LEU A 478 -8.00 21.69 -18.51
C LEU A 478 -6.87 20.96 -17.76
N VAL A 479 -7.19 19.82 -17.12
CA VAL A 479 -6.23 18.76 -16.81
C VAL A 479 -6.40 17.68 -17.88
N PRO A 480 -5.44 17.50 -18.79
CA PRO A 480 -5.57 16.58 -19.91
C PRO A 480 -5.40 15.12 -19.48
N THR A 481 -6.12 14.20 -20.14
CA THR A 481 -6.10 12.76 -19.84
C THR A 481 -5.51 11.90 -20.94
N ALA A 482 -5.11 12.46 -22.07
CA ALA A 482 -4.65 11.70 -23.25
C ALA A 482 -5.57 10.52 -23.62
N GLY A 483 -6.87 10.62 -23.33
CA GLY A 483 -7.84 9.56 -23.57
C GLY A 483 -7.92 8.47 -22.49
N ALA A 484 -7.07 8.49 -21.46
CA ALA A 484 -7.15 7.58 -20.34
C ALA A 484 -8.44 7.80 -19.51
N ARG A 485 -8.88 6.77 -18.80
CA ARG A 485 -9.98 6.87 -17.83
C ARG A 485 -9.50 7.69 -16.62
N PRO A 486 -10.10 8.86 -16.33
CA PRO A 486 -9.61 9.72 -15.26
C PRO A 486 -10.05 9.21 -13.88
N LEU A 487 -9.19 9.44 -12.89
CA LEU A 487 -9.49 9.42 -11.48
C LEU A 487 -9.17 10.80 -10.89
N PRO A 488 -10.13 11.73 -10.86
CA PRO A 488 -9.90 13.04 -10.27
C PRO A 488 -9.87 12.94 -8.74
N ALA A 489 -8.89 13.62 -8.14
CA ALA A 489 -8.77 13.74 -6.68
C ALA A 489 -8.66 15.21 -6.29
N MET A 490 -9.65 15.69 -5.55
CA MET A 490 -9.60 17.01 -4.92
C MET A 490 -8.81 16.91 -3.62
N ARG A 491 -7.78 17.74 -3.50
CA ARG A 491 -6.91 17.85 -2.34
C ARG A 491 -7.16 19.18 -1.64
N LEU A 492 -7.58 19.13 -0.38
CA LEU A 492 -7.95 20.28 0.43
C LEU A 492 -6.93 20.45 1.55
N TYR A 493 -6.10 21.47 1.49
CA TYR A 493 -5.03 21.71 2.46
C TYR A 493 -5.49 22.74 3.51
N GLY A 494 -5.38 22.37 4.78
CA GLY A 494 -5.94 23.12 5.88
C GLY A 494 -7.48 23.21 5.79
N PRO A 495 -8.21 22.10 5.64
CA PRO A 495 -9.68 22.14 5.56
C PRO A 495 -10.25 22.82 6.80
N THR A 496 -11.30 23.63 6.59
CA THR A 496 -12.01 24.26 7.70
C THR A 496 -13.02 23.27 8.31
N GLU A 497 -13.67 23.66 9.41
CA GLU A 497 -14.71 22.84 10.01
C GLU A 497 -15.90 22.56 9.08
N GLU A 498 -16.16 23.45 8.11
CA GLU A 498 -17.21 23.26 7.10
C GLU A 498 -16.98 21.98 6.28
N ILE A 499 -15.70 21.67 5.94
CA ILE A 499 -15.34 20.41 5.31
C ILE A 499 -15.43 19.26 6.31
N ASN A 500 -14.76 19.38 7.48
CA ASN A 500 -14.64 18.29 8.44
C ASN A 500 -16.01 17.86 9.01
N LYS A 501 -16.91 18.84 9.23
CA LYS A 501 -18.31 18.60 9.67
C LYS A 501 -19.25 18.32 8.49
N LYS A 502 -18.76 18.30 7.25
CA LYS A 502 -19.52 18.01 6.03
C LYS A 502 -20.70 18.96 5.78
N THR A 503 -20.65 20.18 6.31
CA THR A 503 -21.66 21.22 6.06
C THR A 503 -21.47 21.91 4.72
N PHE A 504 -20.24 21.97 4.22
CA PHE A 504 -19.94 22.31 2.85
C PHE A 504 -19.90 21.03 2.00
N LYS A 505 -20.48 21.07 0.81
CA LYS A 505 -20.46 19.98 -0.17
C LYS A 505 -19.96 20.52 -1.50
N MET A 506 -19.06 19.78 -2.14
CA MET A 506 -18.67 20.03 -3.52
C MET A 506 -19.72 19.50 -4.49
N ASP A 507 -19.82 20.11 -5.66
CA ASP A 507 -20.56 19.51 -6.77
C ASP A 507 -19.85 18.25 -7.27
N ASP A 508 -20.61 17.31 -7.84
CA ASP A 508 -20.06 16.19 -8.57
C ASP A 508 -19.58 16.60 -9.96
N PHE A 509 -18.72 15.79 -10.57
CA PHE A 509 -18.33 15.98 -11.95
C PHE A 509 -19.54 15.81 -12.89
N GLU A 510 -19.60 16.66 -13.91
CA GLU A 510 -20.63 16.61 -14.94
C GLU A 510 -19.98 16.34 -16.29
N ARG A 511 -20.51 15.35 -17.02
CA ARG A 511 -20.05 15.03 -18.37
C ARG A 511 -20.36 16.18 -19.34
N VAL A 512 -19.39 16.52 -20.17
CA VAL A 512 -19.50 17.54 -21.23
C VAL A 512 -19.56 16.84 -22.55
N GLY A 513 -20.70 16.91 -23.24
CA GLY A 513 -20.88 16.48 -24.64
C GLY A 513 -20.79 14.99 -24.89
#